data_7b3b2cbfed5366b0c306f013486f0d87
#
_entry.id   7b3b2cbfed5366b0c306f013486f0d87
#
_cell.length_a   1.000
_cell.length_b   1.000
_cell.length_c   1.000
_cell.angle_alpha   90.00
_cell.angle_beta   90.00
_cell.angle_gamma   90.00
#
_symmetry.space_group_name_H-M   'P 1'
#
loop_
_entity.id
_entity.type
_entity.pdbx_description
1 polymer ?
#
loop_
_entity_poly.entity_id
_entity_poly.type
_entity_poly.pdbx_seq_one_letter_code
_entity_poly.pdbx_strand_id
1 'polypeptide(L)'
;MDEQFVHEDQMRNARTQGVGSMVSEQNRQNALELMRKMHKIDTQNAAAKARIENNLDKALQCVDNVRDFVNAPNHVLGNPSTKHGEFAEQVDINFHNADQIMHNRRPDASKEGVVRNAPQDYYVNGVAVQSKYCNGANNSLGDVVEHLKQYQSINFGQDGSYYVIPKDQYELLKRIRKNENGQYELIKSTQKNDTENISQKTIDAIGKKLEEIKALSGGRELGDIIRPGETDYAAVQRGKIMETLDKKSDQLNQTADNQKQRADERSDKKREQAQQEAAPSLQKAGKAAAEAAFISGGFQLAVGIYSKCKEGKKIN
;
A
#
# COMPACT_ATOMS: atom_id res chain seq x y z
N MET A 1 -22.46 79.87 10.73
CA MET A 1 -22.18 78.38 10.94
C MET A 1 -21.41 77.97 9.72
N ASP A 2 -20.10 77.71 9.95
CA ASP A 2 -19.08 77.71 8.92
C ASP A 2 -19.23 76.64 7.83
N GLU A 3 -19.23 77.08 6.58
CA GLU A 3 -19.14 76.21 5.38
C GLU A 3 -17.95 75.24 5.44
N GLN A 4 -16.91 75.62 6.12
CA GLN A 4 -15.72 74.81 6.37
C GLN A 4 -16.00 73.55 7.20
N PHE A 5 -16.88 73.65 8.21
CA PHE A 5 -17.24 72.54 9.09
C PHE A 5 -18.08 71.50 8.33
N VAL A 6 -18.97 71.96 7.43
CA VAL A 6 -19.81 71.05 6.62
C VAL A 6 -18.94 70.34 5.59
N HIS A 7 -17.93 70.96 5.06
CA HIS A 7 -17.03 70.37 4.06
C HIS A 7 -16.07 69.34 4.69
N GLU A 8 -15.59 69.58 5.90
CA GLU A 8 -14.76 68.59 6.65
C GLU A 8 -15.60 67.33 7.04
N ASP A 9 -16.83 67.49 7.47
CA ASP A 9 -17.70 66.36 7.79
C ASP A 9 -18.09 65.53 6.53
N GLN A 10 -18.32 66.18 5.39
CA GLN A 10 -18.57 65.52 4.12
C GLN A 10 -17.34 64.73 3.63
N MET A 11 -16.16 65.31 3.74
CA MET A 11 -14.89 64.63 3.41
C MET A 11 -14.59 63.46 4.36
N ARG A 12 -14.90 63.59 5.63
CA ARG A 12 -14.75 62.56 6.64
C ARG A 12 -15.71 61.39 6.38
N ASN A 13 -16.96 61.69 6.05
CA ASN A 13 -17.98 60.68 5.69
C ASN A 13 -17.63 59.98 4.39
N ALA A 14 -17.13 60.64 3.36
CA ALA A 14 -16.71 60.06 2.10
C ALA A 14 -15.46 59.15 2.30
N ARG A 15 -14.49 59.54 3.14
CA ARG A 15 -13.34 58.72 3.49
C ARG A 15 -13.78 57.47 4.27
N THR A 16 -14.71 57.60 5.21
CA THR A 16 -15.23 56.50 6.01
C THR A 16 -16.04 55.47 5.15
N GLN A 17 -16.82 55.96 4.19
CA GLN A 17 -17.53 55.15 3.20
C GLN A 17 -16.56 54.46 2.22
N GLY A 18 -15.55 55.14 1.76
CA GLY A 18 -14.52 54.56 0.89
C GLY A 18 -13.70 53.48 1.56
N VAL A 19 -13.30 53.68 2.82
CA VAL A 19 -12.62 52.65 3.61
C VAL A 19 -13.54 51.46 3.92
N GLY A 20 -14.82 51.71 4.24
CA GLY A 20 -15.79 50.64 4.51
C GLY A 20 -16.05 49.78 3.27
N SER A 21 -16.13 50.35 2.07
CA SER A 21 -16.29 49.62 0.81
C SER A 21 -15.06 48.80 0.45
N MET A 22 -13.84 49.31 0.64
CA MET A 22 -12.59 48.58 0.40
C MET A 22 -12.41 47.41 1.36
N VAL A 23 -12.75 47.59 2.64
CA VAL A 23 -12.72 46.49 3.63
C VAL A 23 -13.75 45.39 3.31
N SER A 24 -14.95 45.76 2.87
CA SER A 24 -15.98 44.82 2.43
C SER A 24 -15.53 44.00 1.22
N GLU A 25 -14.92 44.63 0.22
CA GLU A 25 -14.41 43.97 -0.98
C GLU A 25 -13.23 43.03 -0.66
N GLN A 26 -12.29 43.46 0.18
CA GLN A 26 -11.19 42.60 0.62
C GLN A 26 -11.68 41.35 1.36
N ASN A 27 -12.71 41.49 2.18
CA ASN A 27 -13.31 40.40 2.89
C ASN A 27 -14.01 39.41 1.96
N ARG A 28 -14.72 39.91 0.95
CA ARG A 28 -15.31 39.10 -0.09
C ARG A 28 -14.26 38.30 -0.85
N GLN A 29 -13.14 38.91 -1.21
CA GLN A 29 -12.02 38.26 -1.89
C GLN A 29 -11.40 37.15 -1.02
N ASN A 30 -11.15 37.43 0.26
CA ASN A 30 -10.61 36.45 1.20
C ASN A 30 -11.56 35.23 1.38
N ALA A 31 -12.87 35.45 1.45
CA ALA A 31 -13.86 34.40 1.53
C ALA A 31 -13.89 33.55 0.25
N LEU A 32 -13.86 34.17 -0.92
CA LEU A 32 -13.78 33.48 -2.21
C LEU A 32 -12.50 32.65 -2.36
N GLU A 33 -11.37 33.18 -1.88
CA GLU A 33 -10.10 32.45 -1.88
C GLU A 33 -10.16 31.20 -0.99
N LEU A 34 -10.72 31.32 0.23
CA LEU A 34 -10.94 30.17 1.10
C LEU A 34 -11.84 29.12 0.43
N MET A 35 -12.96 29.55 -0.15
CA MET A 35 -13.84 28.63 -0.87
C MET A 35 -13.13 27.90 -2.02
N ARG A 36 -12.30 28.59 -2.79
CA ARG A 36 -11.48 27.97 -3.84
C ARG A 36 -10.48 26.96 -3.28
N LYS A 37 -9.80 27.29 -2.16
CA LYS A 37 -8.89 26.36 -1.46
C LYS A 37 -9.63 25.11 -0.99
N MET A 38 -10.80 25.28 -0.36
CA MET A 38 -11.63 24.17 0.11
C MET A 38 -12.08 23.28 -1.05
N HIS A 39 -12.62 23.85 -2.11
CA HIS A 39 -13.02 23.10 -3.30
C HIS A 39 -11.85 22.31 -3.93
N LYS A 40 -10.67 22.91 -3.99
CA LYS A 40 -9.46 22.23 -4.48
C LYS A 40 -9.09 21.04 -3.59
N ILE A 41 -9.18 21.17 -2.27
CA ILE A 41 -8.92 20.08 -1.31
C ILE A 41 -9.92 18.94 -1.54
N ASP A 42 -11.22 19.26 -1.68
CA ASP A 42 -12.27 18.28 -1.90
C ASP A 42 -12.09 17.53 -3.22
N THR A 43 -11.78 18.26 -4.29
CA THR A 43 -11.53 17.67 -5.59
C THR A 43 -10.29 16.74 -5.54
N GLN A 44 -9.23 17.13 -4.84
CA GLN A 44 -8.05 16.28 -4.65
C GLN A 44 -8.37 15.02 -3.83
N ASN A 45 -9.18 15.13 -2.79
CA ASN A 45 -9.61 13.99 -1.99
C ASN A 45 -10.47 13.02 -2.80
N ALA A 46 -11.45 13.53 -3.54
CA ALA A 46 -12.29 12.73 -4.43
C ALA A 46 -11.46 11.98 -5.48
N ALA A 47 -10.48 12.67 -6.11
CA ALA A 47 -9.57 12.06 -7.07
C ALA A 47 -8.68 10.98 -6.44
N ALA A 48 -8.21 11.18 -5.19
CA ALA A 48 -7.43 10.18 -4.45
C ALA A 48 -8.27 8.93 -4.17
N LYS A 49 -9.50 9.09 -3.71
CA LYS A 49 -10.42 7.97 -3.46
C LYS A 49 -10.76 7.20 -4.74
N ALA A 50 -11.07 7.90 -5.83
CA ALA A 50 -11.33 7.25 -7.11
C ALA A 50 -10.12 6.44 -7.62
N ARG A 51 -8.89 6.92 -7.37
CA ARG A 51 -7.67 6.17 -7.68
C ARG A 51 -7.55 4.92 -6.83
N ILE A 52 -7.83 5.00 -5.52
CA ILE A 52 -7.81 3.85 -4.63
C ILE A 52 -8.82 2.79 -5.09
N GLU A 53 -10.03 3.18 -5.46
CA GLU A 53 -11.05 2.27 -5.98
C GLU A 53 -10.61 1.59 -7.28
N ASN A 54 -10.13 2.35 -8.25
CA ASN A 54 -9.60 1.77 -9.50
C ASN A 54 -8.41 0.82 -9.26
N ASN A 55 -7.56 1.10 -8.27
CA ASN A 55 -6.48 0.19 -7.90
C ASN A 55 -7.02 -1.08 -7.23
N LEU A 56 -8.03 -0.96 -6.37
CA LEU A 56 -8.68 -2.09 -5.73
C LEU A 56 -9.31 -3.02 -6.80
N ASP A 57 -10.05 -2.47 -7.75
CA ASP A 57 -10.66 -3.26 -8.83
C ASP A 57 -9.61 -4.05 -9.61
N LYS A 58 -8.49 -3.41 -9.95
CA LYS A 58 -7.37 -4.07 -10.64
C LYS A 58 -6.67 -5.12 -9.78
N ALA A 59 -6.52 -4.86 -8.48
CA ALA A 59 -5.91 -5.79 -7.55
C ALA A 59 -6.81 -7.02 -7.32
N LEU A 60 -8.13 -6.84 -7.21
CA LEU A 60 -9.10 -7.92 -7.15
C LEU A 60 -9.11 -8.73 -8.45
N GLN A 61 -8.96 -8.10 -9.62
CA GLN A 61 -8.80 -8.81 -10.88
C GLN A 61 -7.60 -9.76 -10.87
N CYS A 62 -6.49 -9.40 -10.22
CA CYS A 62 -5.36 -10.33 -10.05
C CYS A 62 -5.78 -11.56 -9.24
N VAL A 63 -6.57 -11.40 -8.17
CA VAL A 63 -7.07 -12.54 -7.38
C VAL A 63 -8.02 -13.40 -8.20
N ASP A 64 -8.90 -12.77 -8.97
CA ASP A 64 -9.86 -13.48 -9.84
C ASP A 64 -9.14 -14.26 -10.97
N ASN A 65 -8.05 -13.77 -11.51
CA ASN A 65 -7.23 -14.52 -12.46
C ASN A 65 -6.73 -15.84 -11.86
N VAL A 66 -6.33 -15.85 -10.59
CA VAL A 66 -5.95 -17.10 -9.89
C VAL A 66 -7.19 -17.99 -9.69
N ARG A 67 -8.33 -17.41 -9.32
CA ARG A 67 -9.60 -18.14 -9.12
C ARG A 67 -10.03 -18.84 -10.39
N ASP A 68 -9.96 -18.15 -11.50
CA ASP A 68 -10.28 -18.71 -12.82
C ASP A 68 -9.32 -19.82 -13.22
N PHE A 69 -8.03 -19.65 -12.96
CA PHE A 69 -7.02 -20.69 -13.20
C PHE A 69 -7.28 -21.96 -12.38
N VAL A 70 -7.57 -21.81 -11.10
CA VAL A 70 -7.86 -22.94 -10.18
C VAL A 70 -9.13 -23.69 -10.59
N ASN A 71 -10.13 -22.95 -11.10
CA ASN A 71 -11.43 -23.52 -11.52
C ASN A 71 -11.40 -24.09 -12.96
N ALA A 72 -10.34 -23.84 -13.73
CA ALA A 72 -10.20 -24.33 -15.11
C ALA A 72 -9.42 -25.66 -15.15
N PRO A 73 -10.08 -26.84 -15.05
CA PRO A 73 -9.40 -28.13 -14.88
C PRO A 73 -8.51 -28.52 -16.06
N ASN A 74 -8.71 -27.93 -17.22
CA ASN A 74 -7.97 -28.26 -18.44
C ASN A 74 -6.61 -27.55 -18.58
N HIS A 75 -6.34 -26.55 -17.75
CA HIS A 75 -5.12 -25.76 -17.80
C HIS A 75 -4.02 -26.25 -16.83
N VAL A 76 -4.38 -27.10 -15.88
CA VAL A 76 -3.45 -27.61 -14.87
C VAL A 76 -2.86 -28.93 -15.34
N LEU A 77 -1.63 -28.92 -15.80
CA LEU A 77 -0.96 -30.06 -16.45
C LEU A 77 -0.51 -31.16 -15.49
N GLY A 78 -0.40 -30.89 -14.19
CA GLY A 78 0.06 -31.86 -13.19
C GLY A 78 -0.99 -32.91 -12.78
N ASN A 79 -0.50 -33.98 -12.15
CA ASN A 79 -1.40 -34.89 -11.43
C ASN A 79 -1.93 -34.21 -10.13
N PRO A 80 -2.96 -34.74 -9.47
CA PRO A 80 -3.52 -34.12 -8.28
C PRO A 80 -2.51 -33.80 -7.17
N SER A 81 -1.38 -34.51 -7.11
CA SER A 81 -0.34 -34.29 -6.08
C SER A 81 0.68 -33.19 -6.44
N THR A 82 0.75 -32.75 -7.69
CA THR A 82 1.70 -31.73 -8.17
C THR A 82 1.05 -30.39 -8.55
N LYS A 83 -0.28 -30.38 -8.70
CA LYS A 83 -1.04 -29.16 -9.09
C LYS A 83 -0.86 -27.97 -8.18
N HIS A 84 -0.56 -28.19 -6.91
CA HIS A 84 -0.31 -27.10 -5.95
C HIS A 84 0.91 -26.24 -6.32
N GLY A 85 1.90 -26.76 -7.03
CA GLY A 85 3.04 -25.99 -7.54
C GLY A 85 2.59 -24.93 -8.54
N GLU A 86 1.75 -25.31 -9.53
CA GLU A 86 1.21 -24.35 -10.51
C GLU A 86 0.27 -23.32 -9.85
N PHE A 87 -0.50 -23.72 -8.83
CA PHE A 87 -1.30 -22.78 -8.04
C PHE A 87 -0.42 -21.78 -7.29
N ALA A 88 0.69 -22.25 -6.69
CA ALA A 88 1.64 -21.39 -5.99
C ALA A 88 2.26 -20.33 -6.92
N GLU A 89 2.68 -20.73 -8.13
CA GLU A 89 3.21 -19.80 -9.12
C GLU A 89 2.19 -18.72 -9.51
N GLN A 90 0.92 -19.11 -9.73
CA GLN A 90 -0.15 -18.15 -10.04
C GLN A 90 -0.44 -17.23 -8.86
N VAL A 91 -0.44 -17.75 -7.63
CA VAL A 91 -0.62 -16.98 -6.41
C VAL A 91 0.52 -15.99 -6.24
N ASP A 92 1.77 -16.43 -6.34
CA ASP A 92 2.94 -15.56 -6.17
C ASP A 92 2.92 -14.40 -7.17
N ILE A 93 2.66 -14.66 -8.46
CA ILE A 93 2.58 -13.62 -9.49
C ILE A 93 1.44 -12.64 -9.21
N ASN A 94 0.24 -13.15 -9.00
CA ASN A 94 -0.95 -12.31 -8.95
C ASN A 94 -1.08 -11.57 -7.61
N PHE A 95 -0.69 -12.18 -6.47
CA PHE A 95 -0.70 -11.49 -5.19
C PHE A 95 0.37 -10.40 -5.12
N HIS A 96 1.58 -10.68 -5.63
CA HIS A 96 2.61 -9.68 -5.80
C HIS A 96 2.11 -8.48 -6.62
N ASN A 97 1.53 -8.75 -7.80
CA ASN A 97 0.99 -7.71 -8.67
C ASN A 97 -0.15 -6.93 -8.01
N ALA A 98 -1.06 -7.59 -7.29
CA ALA A 98 -2.12 -6.94 -6.55
C ALA A 98 -1.57 -5.96 -5.50
N ASP A 99 -0.54 -6.37 -4.75
CA ASP A 99 0.11 -5.52 -3.76
C ASP A 99 0.85 -4.34 -4.41
N GLN A 100 1.52 -4.54 -5.55
CA GLN A 100 2.12 -3.44 -6.31
C GLN A 100 1.07 -2.41 -6.73
N ILE A 101 -0.06 -2.86 -7.28
CA ILE A 101 -1.17 -1.99 -7.71
C ILE A 101 -1.72 -1.18 -6.53
N MET A 102 -1.98 -1.83 -5.38
CA MET A 102 -2.47 -1.13 -4.18
C MET A 102 -1.50 -0.07 -3.65
N HIS A 103 -0.20 -0.23 -3.93
CA HIS A 103 0.84 0.76 -3.61
C HIS A 103 1.11 1.77 -4.73
N ASN A 104 0.24 1.88 -5.74
CA ASN A 104 0.42 2.74 -6.93
C ASN A 104 1.70 2.41 -7.73
N ARG A 105 2.14 1.18 -7.73
CA ARG A 105 3.26 0.68 -8.52
C ARG A 105 2.75 -0.13 -9.70
N ARG A 106 3.58 -0.31 -10.72
CA ARG A 106 3.23 -1.15 -11.86
C ARG A 106 3.37 -2.62 -11.47
N PRO A 107 2.45 -3.50 -11.92
CA PRO A 107 2.66 -4.94 -11.89
C PRO A 107 3.96 -5.28 -12.61
N ASP A 108 4.80 -6.10 -11.98
CA ASP A 108 6.13 -6.44 -12.50
C ASP A 108 6.45 -7.94 -12.43
N ALA A 109 5.50 -8.77 -12.00
CA ALA A 109 5.57 -10.21 -12.06
C ALA A 109 4.80 -10.76 -13.28
N SER A 110 5.42 -11.65 -14.06
CA SER A 110 4.84 -12.16 -15.32
C SER A 110 5.42 -13.50 -15.73
N LYS A 111 4.60 -14.35 -16.36
CA LYS A 111 5.04 -15.54 -17.13
C LYS A 111 5.34 -15.25 -18.60
N GLU A 112 5.22 -14.02 -19.04
CA GLU A 112 5.46 -13.65 -20.44
C GLU A 112 6.90 -14.01 -20.84
N GLY A 113 7.05 -14.69 -21.95
CA GLY A 113 8.37 -15.13 -22.46
C GLY A 113 8.92 -16.41 -21.81
N VAL A 114 8.25 -16.98 -20.82
CA VAL A 114 8.64 -18.28 -20.24
C VAL A 114 8.25 -19.40 -21.19
N VAL A 115 9.24 -20.13 -21.69
CA VAL A 115 9.04 -21.29 -22.57
C VAL A 115 8.98 -22.57 -21.74
N ARG A 116 8.40 -23.63 -22.29
CA ARG A 116 8.38 -24.95 -21.67
C ARG A 116 9.82 -25.42 -21.41
N ASN A 117 10.08 -25.92 -20.21
CA ASN A 117 11.41 -26.35 -19.74
C ASN A 117 12.43 -25.20 -19.55
N ALA A 118 11.98 -23.94 -19.44
CA ALA A 118 12.82 -22.85 -18.98
C ALA A 118 13.31 -23.12 -17.55
N PRO A 119 14.47 -22.59 -17.15
CA PRO A 119 14.96 -22.68 -15.78
C PRO A 119 14.13 -21.88 -14.79
N GLN A 120 13.36 -20.92 -15.23
CA GLN A 120 12.46 -20.09 -14.42
C GLN A 120 10.99 -20.44 -14.68
N ASP A 121 10.17 -20.25 -13.67
CA ASP A 121 8.71 -20.35 -13.78
C ASP A 121 8.05 -19.01 -14.15
N TYR A 122 8.67 -17.90 -13.75
CA TYR A 122 8.19 -16.55 -14.04
C TYR A 122 9.30 -15.51 -13.84
N TYR A 123 9.00 -14.25 -14.12
CA TYR A 123 9.87 -13.11 -13.87
C TYR A 123 9.24 -12.15 -12.86
N VAL A 124 10.06 -11.50 -12.05
CA VAL A 124 9.69 -10.34 -11.23
C VAL A 124 10.68 -9.21 -11.53
N ASN A 125 10.17 -8.09 -12.02
CA ASN A 125 10.99 -6.97 -12.49
C ASN A 125 12.11 -7.40 -13.46
N GLY A 126 11.79 -8.32 -14.36
CA GLY A 126 12.74 -8.88 -15.33
C GLY A 126 13.74 -9.89 -14.77
N VAL A 127 13.74 -10.16 -13.46
CA VAL A 127 14.60 -11.16 -12.83
C VAL A 127 13.93 -12.52 -12.87
N ALA A 128 14.65 -13.55 -13.27
CA ALA A 128 14.16 -14.93 -13.34
C ALA A 128 13.91 -15.52 -11.95
N VAL A 129 12.75 -16.13 -11.78
CA VAL A 129 12.28 -16.73 -10.52
C VAL A 129 11.88 -18.18 -10.75
N GLN A 130 12.35 -19.07 -9.88
CA GLN A 130 11.93 -20.46 -9.84
C GLN A 130 11.20 -20.74 -8.53
N SER A 131 9.95 -21.23 -8.62
CA SER A 131 9.12 -21.58 -7.47
C SER A 131 9.35 -23.03 -7.03
N LYS A 132 9.51 -23.27 -5.72
CA LYS A 132 9.70 -24.61 -5.14
C LYS A 132 8.79 -24.80 -3.93
N TYR A 133 7.52 -25.05 -4.20
CA TYR A 133 6.50 -25.32 -3.19
C TYR A 133 6.36 -26.82 -2.93
N CYS A 134 7.27 -27.37 -2.13
CA CYS A 134 7.25 -28.80 -1.76
C CYS A 134 6.79 -28.99 -0.31
N ASN A 135 6.35 -30.20 0.01
CA ASN A 135 5.93 -30.51 1.37
C ASN A 135 7.14 -30.58 2.32
N GLY A 136 7.33 -29.52 3.10
CA GLY A 136 8.40 -29.35 4.08
C GLY A 136 9.69 -28.74 3.52
N ALA A 137 10.33 -27.89 4.33
CA ALA A 137 11.50 -27.09 3.97
C ALA A 137 12.68 -27.92 3.45
N ASN A 138 12.89 -29.12 4.03
CA ASN A 138 13.95 -30.01 3.58
C ASN A 138 13.75 -30.45 2.11
N ASN A 139 12.52 -30.69 1.68
CA ASN A 139 12.21 -31.08 0.31
C ASN A 139 12.30 -29.88 -0.64
N SER A 140 11.74 -28.73 -0.27
CA SER A 140 11.89 -27.50 -1.08
C SER A 140 13.35 -27.15 -1.33
N LEU A 141 14.22 -27.23 -0.30
CA LEU A 141 15.66 -27.00 -0.46
C LEU A 141 16.34 -28.09 -1.28
N GLY A 142 15.86 -29.34 -1.19
CA GLY A 142 16.33 -30.43 -2.05
C GLY A 142 16.16 -30.10 -3.52
N ASP A 143 14.95 -29.69 -3.89
CA ASP A 143 14.61 -29.30 -5.25
C ASP A 143 15.37 -28.04 -5.72
N VAL A 144 15.67 -27.10 -4.79
CA VAL A 144 16.53 -25.93 -5.07
C VAL A 144 17.96 -26.40 -5.40
N VAL A 145 18.54 -27.28 -4.59
CA VAL A 145 19.89 -27.82 -4.83
C VAL A 145 19.97 -28.55 -6.15
N GLU A 146 19.01 -29.44 -6.44
CA GLU A 146 18.97 -30.18 -7.70
C GLU A 146 18.87 -29.25 -8.90
N HIS A 147 18.00 -28.23 -8.81
CA HIS A 147 17.84 -27.25 -9.87
C HIS A 147 19.10 -26.40 -10.10
N LEU A 148 19.74 -25.94 -9.03
CA LEU A 148 21.02 -25.23 -9.13
C LEU A 148 22.09 -26.05 -9.84
N LYS A 149 22.21 -27.34 -9.52
CA LYS A 149 23.12 -28.27 -10.19
C LYS A 149 22.78 -28.45 -11.67
N GLN A 150 21.49 -28.61 -11.98
CA GLN A 150 21.01 -28.82 -13.36
C GLN A 150 21.31 -27.61 -14.25
N TYR A 151 21.16 -26.40 -13.72
CA TYR A 151 21.28 -25.15 -14.49
C TYR A 151 22.55 -24.35 -14.17
N GLN A 152 23.55 -25.01 -13.61
CA GLN A 152 24.85 -24.40 -13.28
C GLN A 152 25.55 -23.83 -14.52
N SER A 153 25.42 -24.50 -15.68
CA SER A 153 26.05 -24.08 -16.93
C SER A 153 25.56 -22.73 -17.48
N ILE A 154 24.36 -22.29 -17.06
CA ILE A 154 23.78 -20.99 -17.43
C ILE A 154 23.83 -19.99 -16.27
N ASN A 155 24.56 -20.31 -15.20
CA ASN A 155 24.70 -19.47 -14.01
C ASN A 155 23.40 -19.14 -13.28
N PHE A 156 22.34 -19.95 -13.41
CA PHE A 156 21.11 -19.74 -12.67
C PHE A 156 21.42 -19.75 -11.15
N GLY A 157 20.89 -18.76 -10.43
CA GLY A 157 21.22 -18.54 -9.02
C GLY A 157 22.48 -17.68 -8.79
N GLN A 158 23.31 -17.42 -9.82
CA GLN A 158 24.48 -16.54 -9.75
C GLN A 158 24.27 -15.22 -10.51
N ASP A 159 23.41 -15.20 -11.50
CA ASP A 159 23.06 -14.08 -12.39
C ASP A 159 22.05 -13.08 -11.81
N GLY A 160 21.68 -13.24 -10.55
CA GLY A 160 20.61 -12.45 -9.89
C GLY A 160 19.28 -13.18 -9.79
N SER A 161 19.09 -14.28 -10.54
CA SER A 161 17.93 -15.16 -10.39
C SER A 161 17.81 -15.71 -8.96
N TYR A 162 16.58 -16.07 -8.55
CA TYR A 162 16.34 -16.56 -7.20
C TYR A 162 15.20 -17.58 -7.17
N TYR A 163 15.10 -18.23 -6.01
CA TYR A 163 14.07 -19.21 -5.72
C TYR A 163 13.03 -18.65 -4.77
N VAL A 164 11.80 -19.06 -4.95
CA VAL A 164 10.69 -18.79 -4.02
C VAL A 164 10.24 -20.11 -3.40
N ILE A 165 10.11 -20.12 -2.09
CA ILE A 165 9.62 -21.25 -1.29
C ILE A 165 8.43 -20.79 -0.44
N PRO A 166 7.59 -21.70 0.09
CA PRO A 166 6.50 -21.35 1.00
C PRO A 166 6.97 -20.43 2.13
N LYS A 167 6.14 -19.46 2.48
CA LYS A 167 6.46 -18.43 3.48
C LYS A 167 6.77 -19.03 4.86
N ASP A 168 5.97 -19.98 5.32
CA ASP A 168 6.18 -20.73 6.57
C ASP A 168 7.54 -21.44 6.59
N GLN A 169 7.95 -22.03 5.48
CA GLN A 169 9.24 -22.71 5.35
C GLN A 169 10.40 -21.69 5.36
N TYR A 170 10.26 -20.57 4.66
CA TYR A 170 11.27 -19.51 4.68
C TYR A 170 11.50 -18.95 6.09
N GLU A 171 10.43 -18.72 6.85
CA GLU A 171 10.52 -18.29 8.25
C GLU A 171 11.23 -19.33 9.14
N LEU A 172 11.03 -20.62 8.86
CA LEU A 172 11.79 -21.69 9.50
C LEU A 172 13.29 -21.59 9.20
N LEU A 173 13.66 -21.40 7.92
CA LEU A 173 15.07 -21.30 7.52
C LEU A 173 15.82 -20.18 8.24
N LYS A 174 15.19 -19.04 8.45
CA LYS A 174 15.80 -17.90 9.17
C LYS A 174 16.16 -18.22 10.62
N ARG A 175 15.57 -19.26 11.18
CA ARG A 175 15.79 -19.69 12.56
C ARG A 175 16.82 -20.80 12.70
N ILE A 176 17.34 -21.34 11.61
CA ILE A 176 18.38 -22.38 11.63
C ILE A 176 19.75 -21.72 11.56
N ARG A 177 20.58 -21.98 12.54
CA ARG A 177 21.94 -21.44 12.66
C ARG A 177 22.92 -22.51 13.13
N LYS A 178 24.21 -22.28 12.90
CA LYS A 178 25.29 -23.04 13.57
C LYS A 178 25.55 -22.44 14.94
N ASN A 179 25.63 -23.31 15.95
CA ASN A 179 26.12 -22.94 17.27
C ASN A 179 27.67 -22.88 17.30
N GLU A 180 28.24 -22.53 18.44
CA GLU A 180 29.70 -22.41 18.64
C GLU A 180 30.45 -23.72 18.37
N ASN A 181 29.79 -24.86 18.51
CA ASN A 181 30.35 -26.19 18.24
C ASN A 181 30.21 -26.61 16.76
N GLY A 182 29.70 -25.72 15.89
CA GLY A 182 29.48 -26.02 14.48
C GLY A 182 28.27 -26.89 14.16
N GLN A 183 27.41 -27.20 15.16
CA GLN A 183 26.19 -27.97 14.99
C GLN A 183 25.03 -27.04 14.61
N TYR A 184 24.14 -27.51 13.74
CA TYR A 184 22.91 -26.76 13.43
C TYR A 184 21.91 -26.84 14.59
N GLU A 185 21.29 -25.73 14.88
CA GLU A 185 20.24 -25.63 15.88
C GLU A 185 19.09 -24.75 15.37
N LEU A 186 17.89 -25.03 15.86
CA LEU A 186 16.71 -24.24 15.63
C LEU A 186 16.51 -23.25 16.79
N ILE A 187 16.62 -21.97 16.50
CA ILE A 187 16.28 -20.93 17.47
C ILE A 187 14.78 -20.94 17.69
N LYS A 188 14.34 -21.07 18.95
CA LYS A 188 12.92 -21.06 19.31
C LYS A 188 12.30 -19.72 18.90
N SER A 189 11.10 -19.78 18.34
CA SER A 189 10.30 -18.58 18.10
C SER A 189 9.86 -17.96 19.43
N THR A 190 9.79 -16.65 19.46
CA THR A 190 9.17 -15.91 20.58
C THR A 190 7.64 -15.97 20.53
N GLN A 191 7.04 -16.49 19.46
CA GLN A 191 5.60 -16.64 19.31
C GLN A 191 5.09 -17.84 20.11
N LYS A 192 4.02 -17.61 20.89
CA LYS A 192 3.45 -18.58 21.86
C LYS A 192 2.96 -19.91 21.28
N ASN A 193 2.84 -20.06 19.97
CA ASN A 193 2.27 -21.23 19.30
C ASN A 193 3.29 -22.04 18.46
N ASP A 194 4.58 -21.90 18.76
CA ASP A 194 5.63 -22.65 18.07
C ASP A 194 5.69 -24.09 18.59
N THR A 195 4.87 -24.97 17.99
CA THR A 195 4.82 -26.42 18.25
C THR A 195 5.59 -27.23 17.22
N GLU A 196 6.52 -26.62 16.47
CA GLU A 196 7.31 -27.34 15.48
C GLU A 196 8.27 -28.33 16.15
N ASN A 197 7.80 -29.57 16.31
CA ASN A 197 8.66 -30.72 16.67
C ASN A 197 9.48 -31.18 15.45
N ILE A 198 10.49 -30.40 15.08
CA ILE A 198 11.40 -30.77 14.00
C ILE A 198 12.55 -31.60 14.59
N SER A 199 12.81 -32.78 14.01
CA SER A 199 13.89 -33.62 14.48
C SER A 199 15.26 -32.96 14.21
N GLN A 200 16.26 -33.19 15.09
CA GLN A 200 17.63 -32.72 14.89
C GLN A 200 18.18 -33.17 13.53
N LYS A 201 17.89 -34.40 13.11
CA LYS A 201 18.28 -34.92 11.80
C LYS A 201 17.75 -34.05 10.65
N THR A 202 16.53 -33.53 10.76
CA THR A 202 15.95 -32.64 9.75
C THR A 202 16.61 -31.25 9.79
N ILE A 203 16.89 -30.72 10.97
CA ILE A 203 17.62 -29.44 11.14
C ILE A 203 19.00 -29.54 10.52
N ASP A 204 19.73 -30.61 10.77
CA ASP A 204 21.06 -30.84 10.18
C ASP A 204 21.00 -30.97 8.65
N ALA A 205 19.98 -31.67 8.13
CA ALA A 205 19.79 -31.82 6.69
C ALA A 205 19.49 -30.46 6.01
N ILE A 206 18.64 -29.64 6.62
CA ILE A 206 18.34 -28.29 6.13
C ILE A 206 19.61 -27.44 6.16
N GLY A 207 20.34 -27.41 7.28
CA GLY A 207 21.54 -26.62 7.43
C GLY A 207 22.62 -26.97 6.39
N LYS A 208 22.83 -28.25 6.11
CA LYS A 208 23.75 -28.70 5.05
C LYS A 208 23.33 -28.23 3.67
N LYS A 209 22.03 -28.29 3.35
CA LYS A 209 21.50 -27.81 2.07
C LYS A 209 21.65 -26.28 1.92
N LEU A 210 21.47 -25.52 2.99
CA LEU A 210 21.71 -24.08 2.97
C LEU A 210 23.17 -23.73 2.63
N GLU A 211 24.16 -24.49 3.17
CA GLU A 211 25.55 -24.31 2.80
C GLU A 211 25.83 -24.72 1.35
N GLU A 212 25.24 -25.80 0.90
CA GLU A 212 25.36 -26.26 -0.49
C GLU A 212 24.77 -25.24 -1.47
N ILE A 213 23.58 -24.69 -1.16
CA ILE A 213 22.96 -23.62 -1.95
C ILE A 213 23.86 -22.38 -1.99
N LYS A 214 24.44 -21.98 -0.86
CA LYS A 214 25.39 -20.85 -0.80
C LYS A 214 26.61 -21.12 -1.67
N ALA A 215 27.18 -22.31 -1.64
CA ALA A 215 28.31 -22.68 -2.47
C ALA A 215 27.97 -22.68 -3.97
N LEU A 216 26.83 -23.29 -4.36
CA LEU A 216 26.36 -23.37 -5.75
C LEU A 216 25.97 -22.00 -6.32
N SER A 217 25.51 -21.08 -5.48
CA SER A 217 25.12 -19.71 -5.88
C SER A 217 26.29 -18.71 -5.90
N GLY A 218 27.54 -19.17 -5.82
CA GLY A 218 28.69 -18.28 -5.80
C GLY A 218 28.88 -17.50 -4.51
N GLY A 219 28.37 -18.03 -3.38
CA GLY A 219 28.51 -17.41 -2.07
C GLY A 219 27.44 -16.36 -1.74
N ARG A 220 26.37 -16.24 -2.53
CA ARG A 220 25.28 -15.30 -2.26
C ARG A 220 24.64 -15.59 -0.91
N GLU A 221 24.18 -14.54 -0.26
CA GLU A 221 23.45 -14.66 1.01
C GLU A 221 22.07 -15.30 0.82
N LEU A 222 21.58 -15.98 1.86
CA LEU A 222 20.32 -16.74 1.78
C LEU A 222 19.16 -15.88 1.26
N GLY A 223 19.00 -14.67 1.76
CA GLY A 223 17.90 -13.77 1.36
C GLY A 223 17.99 -13.26 -0.09
N ASP A 224 19.17 -13.39 -0.73
CA ASP A 224 19.34 -13.01 -2.14
C ASP A 224 18.98 -14.15 -3.09
N ILE A 225 19.16 -15.41 -2.64
CA ILE A 225 18.96 -16.61 -3.46
C ILE A 225 17.65 -17.33 -3.16
N ILE A 226 17.14 -17.25 -1.94
CA ILE A 226 15.85 -17.82 -1.53
C ILE A 226 15.01 -16.70 -0.92
N ARG A 227 13.79 -16.57 -1.38
CA ARG A 227 12.82 -15.58 -0.89
C ARG A 227 11.52 -16.26 -0.46
N PRO A 228 10.76 -15.65 0.46
CA PRO A 228 9.45 -16.15 0.80
C PRO A 228 8.49 -15.93 -0.37
N GLY A 229 7.64 -16.92 -0.62
CA GLY A 229 6.45 -16.73 -1.44
C GLY A 229 5.37 -15.93 -0.73
N GLU A 230 4.31 -15.67 -1.44
CA GLU A 230 3.18 -14.88 -0.93
C GLU A 230 2.38 -15.63 0.16
N THR A 231 2.49 -16.96 0.18
CA THR A 231 1.67 -17.81 1.05
C THR A 231 2.46 -18.96 1.68
N ASP A 232 1.86 -19.58 2.69
CA ASP A 232 2.32 -20.82 3.29
C ASP A 232 2.02 -22.02 2.38
N TYR A 233 2.73 -23.13 2.58
CA TYR A 233 2.53 -24.34 1.79
C TYR A 233 1.08 -24.83 1.81
N ALA A 234 0.45 -24.85 2.98
CA ALA A 234 -0.92 -25.30 3.14
C ALA A 234 -1.95 -24.45 2.39
N ALA A 235 -1.66 -23.16 2.18
CA ALA A 235 -2.57 -22.21 1.58
C ALA A 235 -2.85 -22.45 0.09
N VAL A 236 -1.90 -23.07 -0.63
CA VAL A 236 -2.03 -23.40 -2.06
C VAL A 236 -2.57 -24.80 -2.31
N GLN A 237 -2.85 -25.58 -1.26
CA GLN A 237 -3.41 -26.90 -1.39
C GLN A 237 -4.85 -26.84 -1.93
N ARG A 238 -5.25 -27.82 -2.72
CA ARG A 238 -6.55 -27.88 -3.41
C ARG A 238 -7.76 -27.61 -2.50
N GLY A 239 -7.71 -28.04 -1.23
CA GLY A 239 -8.80 -27.81 -0.26
C GLY A 239 -8.76 -26.45 0.43
N LYS A 240 -7.70 -25.64 0.22
CA LYS A 240 -7.45 -24.38 0.93
C LYS A 240 -7.30 -23.17 0.02
N ILE A 241 -6.99 -23.39 -1.25
CA ILE A 241 -6.70 -22.29 -2.17
C ILE A 241 -7.84 -21.26 -2.27
N MET A 242 -9.10 -21.71 -2.31
CA MET A 242 -10.23 -20.80 -2.40
C MET A 242 -10.36 -19.91 -1.14
N GLU A 243 -10.18 -20.48 0.04
CA GLU A 243 -10.13 -19.73 1.30
C GLU A 243 -8.97 -18.69 1.29
N THR A 244 -7.83 -19.06 0.70
CA THR A 244 -6.68 -18.17 0.55
C THR A 244 -6.99 -16.98 -0.36
N LEU A 245 -7.69 -17.22 -1.48
CA LEU A 245 -8.12 -16.16 -2.39
C LEU A 245 -9.14 -15.23 -1.75
N ASP A 246 -10.10 -15.78 -0.98
CA ASP A 246 -11.08 -14.97 -0.25
C ASP A 246 -10.39 -14.09 0.80
N LYS A 247 -9.46 -14.64 1.58
CA LYS A 247 -8.65 -13.87 2.54
C LYS A 247 -7.84 -12.75 1.87
N LYS A 248 -7.26 -13.00 0.71
CA LYS A 248 -6.53 -11.96 -0.04
C LYS A 248 -7.46 -10.86 -0.49
N SER A 249 -8.65 -11.20 -1.01
CA SER A 249 -9.68 -10.22 -1.38
C SER A 249 -10.08 -9.34 -0.19
N ASP A 250 -10.32 -9.96 0.98
CA ASP A 250 -10.65 -9.22 2.21
C ASP A 250 -9.51 -8.28 2.65
N GLN A 251 -8.26 -8.72 2.56
CA GLN A 251 -7.09 -7.90 2.87
C GLN A 251 -6.94 -6.70 1.92
N LEU A 252 -7.21 -6.89 0.62
CA LEU A 252 -7.19 -5.81 -0.37
C LEU A 252 -8.29 -4.78 -0.08
N ASN A 253 -9.51 -5.22 0.22
CA ASN A 253 -10.63 -4.35 0.62
C ASN A 253 -10.27 -3.55 1.89
N GLN A 254 -9.77 -4.21 2.92
CA GLN A 254 -9.34 -3.53 4.15
C GLN A 254 -8.21 -2.52 3.90
N THR A 255 -7.28 -2.86 3.01
CA THR A 255 -6.20 -1.94 2.62
C THR A 255 -6.75 -0.71 1.93
N ALA A 256 -7.70 -0.87 1.00
CA ALA A 256 -8.37 0.24 0.33
C ALA A 256 -9.13 1.13 1.32
N ASP A 257 -9.87 0.55 2.26
CA ASP A 257 -10.61 1.30 3.27
C ASP A 257 -9.66 2.10 4.18
N ASN A 258 -8.56 1.51 4.62
CA ASN A 258 -7.52 2.21 5.38
C ASN A 258 -6.87 3.36 4.58
N GLN A 259 -6.66 3.17 3.27
CA GLN A 259 -6.13 4.23 2.40
C GLN A 259 -7.13 5.36 2.20
N LYS A 260 -8.44 5.06 2.02
CA LYS A 260 -9.52 6.05 1.93
C LYS A 260 -9.64 6.86 3.22
N GLN A 261 -9.63 6.20 4.37
CA GLN A 261 -9.64 6.88 5.67
C GLN A 261 -8.45 7.85 5.82
N ARG A 262 -7.24 7.41 5.48
CA ARG A 262 -6.05 8.28 5.50
C ARG A 262 -6.15 9.46 4.53
N ALA A 263 -6.82 9.28 3.40
CA ALA A 263 -7.08 10.38 2.45
C ALA A 263 -8.04 11.41 3.06
N ASP A 264 -9.11 10.97 3.73
CA ASP A 264 -10.04 11.84 4.44
C ASP A 264 -9.34 12.60 5.58
N GLU A 265 -8.58 11.92 6.43
CA GLU A 265 -7.82 12.55 7.51
C GLU A 265 -6.84 13.64 6.99
N ARG A 266 -6.18 13.38 5.86
CA ARG A 266 -5.30 14.37 5.22
C ARG A 266 -6.07 15.55 4.65
N SER A 267 -7.26 15.29 4.08
CA SER A 267 -8.16 16.33 3.58
C SER A 267 -8.64 17.23 4.71
N ASP A 268 -9.10 16.64 5.81
CA ASP A 268 -9.58 17.36 6.98
C ASP A 268 -8.48 18.24 7.60
N LYS A 269 -7.28 17.71 7.77
CA LYS A 269 -6.12 18.53 8.24
C LYS A 269 -5.83 19.71 7.33
N LYS A 270 -5.87 19.51 6.01
CA LYS A 270 -5.67 20.62 5.05
C LYS A 270 -6.79 21.67 5.12
N ARG A 271 -8.03 21.23 5.34
CA ARG A 271 -9.19 22.11 5.54
C ARG A 271 -9.03 22.94 6.81
N GLU A 272 -8.67 22.30 7.92
CA GLU A 272 -8.40 22.98 9.20
C GLU A 272 -7.28 24.03 9.04
N GLN A 273 -6.19 23.69 8.37
CA GLN A 273 -5.11 24.61 8.09
C GLN A 273 -5.58 25.82 7.24
N ALA A 274 -6.30 25.57 6.16
CA ALA A 274 -6.84 26.63 5.31
C ALA A 274 -7.80 27.55 6.08
N GLN A 275 -8.62 27.01 6.98
CA GLN A 275 -9.50 27.77 7.86
C GLN A 275 -8.70 28.61 8.87
N GLN A 276 -7.66 28.04 9.51
CA GLN A 276 -6.81 28.76 10.45
C GLN A 276 -6.04 29.89 9.79
N GLU A 277 -5.53 29.67 8.57
CA GLU A 277 -4.85 30.72 7.79
C GLU A 277 -5.79 31.87 7.41
N ALA A 278 -7.05 31.57 7.11
CA ALA A 278 -8.05 32.57 6.76
C ALA A 278 -8.65 33.31 7.99
N ALA A 279 -8.61 32.69 9.18
CA ALA A 279 -9.24 33.20 10.40
C ALA A 279 -8.81 34.63 10.78
N PRO A 280 -7.54 35.04 10.74
CA PRO A 280 -7.13 36.41 11.10
C PRO A 280 -7.70 37.46 10.16
N SER A 281 -7.77 37.17 8.86
CA SER A 281 -8.34 38.08 7.88
C SER A 281 -9.86 38.18 8.00
N LEU A 282 -10.53 37.06 8.30
CA LEU A 282 -11.96 36.99 8.54
C LEU A 282 -12.36 37.64 9.89
N GLN A 283 -11.51 37.57 10.93
CA GLN A 283 -11.77 38.27 12.20
C GLN A 283 -11.62 39.78 12.07
N LYS A 284 -10.60 40.27 11.34
CA LYS A 284 -10.47 41.70 11.00
C LYS A 284 -11.68 42.15 10.18
N ALA A 285 -12.14 41.29 9.26
CA ALA A 285 -13.35 41.49 8.49
C ALA A 285 -14.59 41.61 9.37
N GLY A 286 -14.76 40.69 10.33
CA GLY A 286 -15.94 40.65 11.21
C GLY A 286 -16.08 41.90 12.09
N LYS A 287 -14.96 42.50 12.56
CA LYS A 287 -15.00 43.77 13.30
C LYS A 287 -15.41 44.94 12.40
N ALA A 288 -14.81 45.04 11.21
CA ALA A 288 -15.15 46.09 10.26
C ALA A 288 -16.54 45.90 9.62
N ALA A 289 -16.96 44.66 9.43
CA ALA A 289 -18.26 44.32 8.88
C ALA A 289 -19.39 44.45 9.93
N ALA A 290 -19.15 44.22 11.21
CA ALA A 290 -20.11 44.54 12.27
C ALA A 290 -20.40 46.05 12.34
N GLU A 291 -19.41 46.87 12.04
CA GLU A 291 -19.60 48.33 11.93
C GLU A 291 -20.30 48.76 10.62
N ALA A 292 -20.07 48.01 9.51
CA ALA A 292 -20.70 48.33 8.21
C ALA A 292 -22.05 47.65 7.97
N ALA A 293 -22.37 46.54 8.61
CA ALA A 293 -23.59 45.74 8.41
C ALA A 293 -24.83 46.34 9.06
N PHE A 294 -24.66 47.31 9.93
CA PHE A 294 -25.79 48.13 10.36
C PHE A 294 -26.44 48.95 9.20
N ILE A 295 -25.81 48.93 8.02
CA ILE A 295 -26.18 49.81 6.90
C ILE A 295 -26.69 49.02 5.65
N SER A 296 -26.45 47.73 5.49
CA SER A 296 -26.94 47.01 4.31
C SER A 296 -27.23 45.52 4.54
N GLY A 297 -28.46 45.14 4.35
CA GLY A 297 -29.06 43.81 4.66
C GLY A 297 -28.53 42.57 3.94
N GLY A 298 -27.22 42.44 3.66
CA GLY A 298 -26.58 41.29 2.97
C GLY A 298 -25.86 40.25 3.86
N PHE A 299 -26.21 40.17 5.13
CA PHE A 299 -25.31 39.69 6.20
C PHE A 299 -25.42 38.24 6.67
N GLN A 300 -26.28 37.40 6.11
CA GLN A 300 -26.51 36.06 6.71
C GLN A 300 -25.41 35.06 6.48
N LEU A 301 -24.62 35.14 5.42
CA LEU A 301 -23.55 34.18 5.10
C LEU A 301 -22.25 34.42 5.93
N ALA A 302 -21.86 35.69 6.11
CA ALA A 302 -20.64 36.02 6.85
C ALA A 302 -20.78 35.81 8.36
N VAL A 303 -21.96 36.00 8.93
CA VAL A 303 -22.28 35.76 10.35
C VAL A 303 -22.30 34.27 10.68
N GLY A 304 -22.75 33.41 9.76
CA GLY A 304 -22.74 31.96 9.94
C GLY A 304 -21.30 31.40 10.03
N ILE A 305 -20.38 31.92 9.23
CA ILE A 305 -18.95 31.54 9.25
C ILE A 305 -18.27 32.09 10.52
N TYR A 306 -18.55 33.34 10.90
CA TYR A 306 -17.96 33.97 12.09
C TYR A 306 -18.42 33.32 13.41
N SER A 307 -19.70 32.98 13.55
CA SER A 307 -20.21 32.32 14.77
C SER A 307 -19.65 30.91 14.92
N LYS A 308 -19.51 30.14 13.83
CA LYS A 308 -18.90 28.81 13.86
C LYS A 308 -17.39 28.85 14.15
N CYS A 309 -16.66 29.84 13.63
CA CYS A 309 -15.25 30.03 13.97
C CYS A 309 -15.05 30.44 15.46
N LYS A 310 -15.96 31.24 16.02
CA LYS A 310 -15.91 31.66 17.44
C LYS A 310 -16.27 30.53 18.42
N GLU A 311 -17.12 29.60 17.98
CA GLU A 311 -17.60 28.48 18.80
C GLU A 311 -16.75 27.21 18.62
N GLY A 312 -15.70 27.24 17.79
CA GLY A 312 -14.84 26.06 17.50
C GLY A 312 -15.58 24.92 16.81
N LYS A 313 -16.76 25.19 16.23
CA LYS A 313 -17.55 24.17 15.52
C LYS A 313 -17.13 24.05 14.07
N LYS A 314 -17.03 22.79 13.59
CA LYS A 314 -16.74 22.48 12.18
C LYS A 314 -17.76 23.14 11.26
N ILE A 315 -17.27 23.76 10.19
CA ILE A 315 -18.10 24.28 9.10
C ILE A 315 -18.38 23.10 8.17
N ASN A 316 -19.60 22.59 8.19
CA ASN A 316 -20.07 21.59 7.21
C ASN A 316 -20.43 22.25 5.89
#